data_7d0631ef7e059a7d96b0f0aab3918743
#
_entry.id   7d0631ef7e059a7d96b0f0aab3918743
#
_cell.length_a   1.000
_cell.length_b   1.000
_cell.length_c   1.000
_cell.angle_alpha   90.00
_cell.angle_beta   90.00
_cell.angle_gamma   90.00
#
_symmetry.space_group_name_H-M   'P 1'
#
loop_
_entity.id
_entity.type
_entity.pdbx_description
1 polymer ?
#
loop_
_entity_poly.entity_id
_entity_poly.type
_entity_poly.pdbx_seq_one_letter_code
_entity_poly.pdbx_strand_id
1 'polypeptide(L)'
;MSEMNVDALFGDLDELGQITAKNTPMPFLFCVVSWGAAATHWLANTLNAHPDIFCAHCANLFWARLGGARYVDGWQYLRILGRESPASRACGDVHGVSRESIPDLRAKLGERFNCAILVREPLPRLQSQLALFQNWPVKSTWNVDYVQKFIDQDVRLPQDNVINRLFLHGVNMLNSIIHEEPLAPVWRSEDLTTNPVMLARFVEELTRSRVEIEPEWAERATRRPATNPHRRQPALQPPFEDWQIEAISKIVEPQAWQIYDRLGYKTPDFIR
;
A
#
# COMPACT_ATOMS: atom_id res chain seq x y z
N MET A 1 -0.06 21.00 -8.37
CA MET A 1 0.17 19.63 -8.86
C MET A 1 -0.92 19.38 -9.88
N SER A 2 -0.58 19.21 -11.15
CA SER A 2 -1.54 18.79 -12.16
C SER A 2 -2.07 17.42 -11.74
N GLU A 3 -3.37 17.26 -11.70
CA GLU A 3 -4.00 15.96 -11.63
C GLU A 3 -3.39 15.11 -12.75
N MET A 4 -2.69 14.04 -12.36
CA MET A 4 -2.14 13.09 -13.31
C MET A 4 -3.32 12.52 -14.10
N ASN A 5 -3.41 12.86 -15.37
CA ASN A 5 -4.45 12.33 -16.24
C ASN A 5 -4.20 10.84 -16.42
N VAL A 6 -4.91 10.03 -15.65
CA VAL A 6 -4.81 8.57 -15.66
C VAL A 6 -5.12 8.01 -17.05
N ASP A 7 -6.03 8.64 -17.80
CA ASP A 7 -6.37 8.25 -19.17
C ASP A 7 -5.22 8.49 -20.15
N ALA A 8 -4.39 9.52 -19.90
CA ALA A 8 -3.19 9.75 -20.70
C ALA A 8 -2.06 8.74 -20.37
N LEU A 9 -1.99 8.25 -19.14
CA LEU A 9 -1.04 7.19 -18.75
C LEU A 9 -1.34 5.84 -19.42
N PHE A 10 -2.62 5.57 -19.68
CA PHE A 10 -3.11 4.30 -20.21
C PHE A 10 -3.65 4.41 -21.66
N GLY A 11 -3.39 5.55 -22.32
CA GLY A 11 -3.73 5.75 -23.71
C GLY A 11 -3.25 4.56 -24.55
N ASP A 12 -4.17 3.92 -25.19
CA ASP A 12 -4.05 2.77 -26.10
C ASP A 12 -3.18 1.61 -25.60
N LEU A 13 -3.74 0.79 -24.71
CA LEU A 13 -3.13 -0.45 -24.20
C LEU A 13 -2.81 -1.46 -25.33
N ASP A 14 -3.39 -1.33 -26.51
CA ASP A 14 -3.10 -2.17 -27.65
C ASP A 14 -1.72 -1.85 -28.28
N GLU A 15 -1.20 -0.64 -28.13
CA GLU A 15 0.18 -0.31 -28.46
C GLU A 15 1.20 -0.93 -27.51
N LEU A 16 0.82 -1.28 -26.29
CA LEU A 16 1.72 -1.87 -25.28
C LEU A 16 2.30 -3.22 -25.73
N GLY A 17 1.57 -3.98 -26.55
CA GLY A 17 2.06 -5.20 -27.16
C GLY A 17 3.18 -4.97 -28.20
N GLN A 18 3.28 -3.75 -28.74
CA GLN A 18 4.24 -3.38 -29.80
C GLN A 18 5.43 -2.56 -29.28
N ILE A 19 5.47 -2.22 -27.98
CA ILE A 19 6.60 -1.48 -27.39
C ILE A 19 7.76 -2.42 -27.13
N THR A 20 8.26 -3.00 -28.20
CA THR A 20 9.60 -3.56 -28.26
C THR A 20 10.60 -2.40 -28.32
N ALA A 21 11.42 -2.31 -27.27
CA ALA A 21 12.79 -1.83 -27.34
C ALA A 21 13.05 -0.53 -28.13
N LYS A 22 12.51 0.59 -27.73
CA LYS A 22 13.29 1.82 -27.90
C LYS A 22 14.39 1.80 -26.85
N ASN A 23 15.66 2.03 -27.27
CA ASN A 23 16.89 2.00 -26.46
C ASN A 23 16.96 3.07 -25.34
N THR A 24 15.85 3.45 -24.76
CA THR A 24 15.84 4.33 -23.60
C THR A 24 16.12 3.49 -22.37
N PRO A 25 17.16 3.78 -21.60
CA PRO A 25 17.45 3.04 -20.39
C PRO A 25 16.25 3.16 -19.44
N MET A 26 15.62 2.04 -19.14
CA MET A 26 14.54 2.03 -18.14
C MET A 26 15.11 2.32 -16.75
N PRO A 27 14.42 3.15 -15.95
CA PRO A 27 14.77 3.34 -14.56
C PRO A 27 14.75 2.02 -13.79
N PHE A 28 15.33 2.02 -12.60
CA PHE A 28 15.16 0.92 -11.66
C PHE A 28 13.69 0.89 -11.18
N LEU A 29 13.07 -0.27 -11.18
CA LEU A 29 11.65 -0.39 -10.85
C LEU A 29 11.45 -0.89 -9.42
N PHE A 30 10.46 -0.34 -8.73
CA PHE A 30 10.11 -0.82 -7.39
C PHE A 30 8.59 -0.85 -7.15
N CYS A 31 8.18 -1.63 -6.15
CA CYS A 31 6.85 -1.50 -5.57
C CYS A 31 6.90 -1.58 -4.04
N VAL A 32 5.95 -0.91 -3.40
CA VAL A 32 5.70 -1.03 -1.97
C VAL A 32 4.30 -1.58 -1.77
N VAL A 33 4.24 -2.81 -1.31
CA VAL A 33 2.96 -3.47 -1.00
C VAL A 33 2.47 -3.00 0.36
N SER A 34 1.20 -2.66 0.44
CA SER A 34 0.54 -2.26 1.68
C SER A 34 -0.97 -2.43 1.54
N TRP A 35 -1.65 -2.64 2.66
CA TRP A 35 -3.12 -2.77 2.69
C TRP A 35 -3.85 -1.45 2.97
N GLY A 36 -3.16 -0.34 2.83
CA GLY A 36 -3.69 0.99 3.08
C GLY A 36 -3.73 1.37 4.56
N ALA A 37 -4.10 2.62 4.84
CA ALA A 37 -4.07 3.22 6.17
C ALA A 37 -2.71 3.14 6.90
N ALA A 38 -1.63 2.86 6.18
CA ALA A 38 -0.25 2.73 6.65
C ALA A 38 0.65 3.86 6.11
N ALA A 39 0.16 5.09 6.08
CA ALA A 39 0.88 6.26 5.57
C ALA A 39 1.31 6.15 4.09
N THR A 40 0.62 5.36 3.28
CA THR A 40 0.97 5.10 1.87
C THR A 40 1.00 6.37 1.01
N HIS A 41 0.03 7.28 1.20
CA HIS A 41 0.03 8.60 0.55
C HIS A 41 1.24 9.46 0.93
N TRP A 42 1.56 9.47 2.23
CA TRP A 42 2.73 10.20 2.71
C TRP A 42 4.00 9.66 2.08
N LEU A 43 4.15 8.33 2.04
CA LEU A 43 5.33 7.70 1.46
C LEU A 43 5.47 8.00 -0.03
N ALA A 44 4.40 7.85 -0.81
CA ALA A 44 4.43 8.16 -2.24
C ALA A 44 4.79 9.63 -2.51
N ASN A 45 4.19 10.57 -1.76
CA ASN A 45 4.51 11.99 -1.87
C ASN A 45 5.95 12.30 -1.45
N THR A 46 6.45 11.59 -0.45
CA THR A 46 7.83 11.73 0.03
C THR A 46 8.81 11.25 -1.03
N LEU A 47 8.59 10.07 -1.60
CA LEU A 47 9.41 9.55 -2.70
C LEU A 47 9.41 10.49 -3.91
N ASN A 48 8.24 11.00 -4.31
CA ASN A 48 8.12 11.98 -5.41
C ASN A 48 8.77 13.34 -5.12
N ALA A 49 9.05 13.67 -3.87
CA ALA A 49 9.79 14.89 -3.53
C ALA A 49 11.30 14.74 -3.77
N HIS A 50 11.79 13.54 -4.08
CA HIS A 50 13.16 13.30 -4.49
C HIS A 50 13.31 13.48 -6.01
N PRO A 51 14.31 14.22 -6.50
CA PRO A 51 14.43 14.54 -7.93
C PRO A 51 14.64 13.29 -8.82
N ASP A 52 15.26 12.26 -8.28
CA ASP A 52 15.61 11.04 -9.01
C ASP A 52 14.57 9.93 -8.90
N ILE A 53 13.44 10.15 -8.19
CA ILE A 53 12.40 9.14 -7.98
C ILE A 53 11.07 9.60 -8.54
N PHE A 54 10.44 8.76 -9.32
CA PHE A 54 9.02 8.87 -9.64
C PHE A 54 8.23 7.78 -8.92
N CYS A 55 7.17 8.16 -8.20
CA CYS A 55 6.36 7.21 -7.45
C CYS A 55 4.87 7.49 -7.63
N ALA A 56 4.15 6.54 -8.19
CA ALA A 56 2.69 6.55 -8.21
C ALA A 56 2.11 6.06 -6.86
N HIS A 57 0.85 6.38 -6.61
CA HIS A 57 0.13 5.89 -5.45
C HIS A 57 -1.17 5.21 -5.88
N CYS A 58 -1.26 3.89 -5.74
CA CYS A 58 -2.48 3.13 -5.97
C CYS A 58 -3.08 3.29 -7.39
N ALA A 59 -2.32 3.76 -8.38
CA ALA A 59 -2.86 4.13 -9.68
C ALA A 59 -3.47 2.93 -10.41
N ASN A 60 -2.83 1.77 -10.42
CA ASN A 60 -3.35 0.56 -11.05
C ASN A 60 -4.66 0.07 -10.41
N LEU A 61 -4.77 0.15 -9.09
CA LEU A 61 -5.99 -0.22 -8.37
C LEU A 61 -7.13 0.77 -8.62
N PHE A 62 -6.82 2.06 -8.73
CA PHE A 62 -7.81 3.08 -9.10
C PHE A 62 -8.37 2.84 -10.48
N TRP A 63 -7.53 2.55 -11.45
CA TRP A 63 -7.96 2.25 -12.82
C TRP A 63 -8.93 1.07 -12.87
N ALA A 64 -8.61 -0.03 -12.22
CA ALA A 64 -9.49 -1.20 -12.15
C ALA A 64 -10.84 -0.90 -11.48
N ARG A 65 -10.87 0.01 -10.48
CA ARG A 65 -12.09 0.39 -9.76
C ARG A 65 -12.98 1.37 -10.52
N LEU A 66 -12.42 2.20 -11.38
CA LEU A 66 -13.18 3.16 -12.18
C LEU A 66 -13.88 2.52 -13.39
N GLY A 67 -13.84 1.19 -13.51
CA GLY A 67 -14.44 0.47 -14.63
C GLY A 67 -13.60 0.54 -15.90
N GLY A 68 -12.35 0.96 -15.79
CA GLY A 68 -11.36 0.82 -16.83
C GLY A 68 -11.25 -0.66 -17.23
N ALA A 69 -11.25 -0.94 -18.48
CA ALA A 69 -11.59 -2.24 -19.06
C ALA A 69 -10.64 -3.39 -18.67
N ARG A 70 -9.48 -3.13 -18.05
CA ARG A 70 -8.51 -4.19 -17.71
C ARG A 70 -7.63 -3.80 -16.53
N TYR A 71 -7.54 -4.67 -15.53
CA TYR A 71 -6.44 -4.70 -14.60
C TYR A 71 -5.17 -5.03 -15.39
N VAL A 72 -4.19 -4.15 -15.35
CA VAL A 72 -2.90 -4.39 -16.02
C VAL A 72 -2.03 -5.22 -15.09
N ASP A 73 -1.41 -6.27 -15.61
CA ASP A 73 -0.45 -7.06 -14.85
C ASP A 73 0.62 -6.18 -14.22
N GLY A 74 1.02 -6.50 -12.99
CA GLY A 74 1.93 -5.66 -12.22
C GLY A 74 3.23 -5.30 -12.96
N TRP A 75 3.78 -6.23 -13.77
CA TRP A 75 4.99 -5.96 -14.56
C TRP A 75 4.77 -5.01 -15.74
N GLN A 76 3.62 -5.11 -16.43
CA GLN A 76 3.24 -4.19 -17.49
C GLN A 76 3.03 -2.79 -16.91
N TYR A 77 2.31 -2.71 -15.80
CA TYR A 77 2.07 -1.47 -15.09
C TYR A 77 3.37 -0.74 -14.70
N LEU A 78 4.30 -1.44 -14.05
CA LEU A 78 5.58 -0.83 -13.66
C LEU A 78 6.42 -0.42 -14.87
N ARG A 79 6.37 -1.17 -15.98
CA ARG A 79 7.05 -0.78 -17.22
C ARG A 79 6.46 0.49 -17.82
N ILE A 80 5.13 0.65 -17.77
CA ILE A 80 4.47 1.90 -18.21
C ILE A 80 4.97 3.06 -17.37
N LEU A 81 4.94 2.94 -16.04
CA LEU A 81 5.43 3.98 -15.16
C LEU A 81 6.89 4.35 -15.46
N GLY A 82 7.77 3.35 -15.63
CA GLY A 82 9.17 3.59 -15.96
C GLY A 82 9.38 4.28 -17.30
N ARG A 83 8.55 3.98 -18.29
CA ARG A 83 8.59 4.63 -19.61
C ARG A 83 8.15 6.09 -19.54
N GLU A 84 7.10 6.39 -18.76
CA GLU A 84 6.59 7.75 -18.61
C GLU A 84 7.48 8.63 -17.70
N SER A 85 8.48 8.04 -17.08
CA SER A 85 9.40 8.72 -16.16
C SER A 85 10.88 8.51 -16.54
N PRO A 86 11.27 8.78 -17.80
CA PRO A 86 12.61 8.42 -18.31
C PRO A 86 13.75 9.22 -17.65
N ALA A 87 13.45 10.36 -17.03
CA ALA A 87 14.43 11.17 -16.33
C ALA A 87 14.74 10.68 -14.91
N SER A 88 13.89 9.79 -14.36
CA SER A 88 14.08 9.25 -13.02
C SER A 88 15.10 8.12 -13.01
N ARG A 89 15.89 8.02 -11.94
CA ARG A 89 16.77 6.86 -11.70
C ARG A 89 16.00 5.65 -11.19
N ALA A 90 14.96 5.89 -10.39
CA ALA A 90 14.05 4.87 -9.88
C ALA A 90 12.60 5.27 -10.09
N CYS A 91 11.75 4.30 -10.37
CA CYS A 91 10.33 4.49 -10.62
C CYS A 91 9.51 3.36 -10.01
N GLY A 92 8.38 3.68 -9.41
CA GLY A 92 7.55 2.65 -8.82
C GLY A 92 6.19 3.10 -8.34
N ASP A 93 5.57 2.26 -7.53
CA ASP A 93 4.25 2.52 -6.97
C ASP A 93 4.17 2.08 -5.50
N VAL A 94 3.43 2.85 -4.72
CA VAL A 94 3.02 2.48 -3.37
C VAL A 94 1.56 2.08 -3.39
N HIS A 95 1.25 0.85 -3.01
CA HIS A 95 -0.10 0.30 -2.89
C HIS A 95 -0.81 0.02 -4.23
N GLY A 96 -0.14 0.07 -5.37
CA GLY A 96 -0.74 -0.19 -6.69
C GLY A 96 -0.49 -1.60 -7.25
N VAL A 97 0.40 -2.36 -6.61
CA VAL A 97 0.76 -3.72 -7.02
C VAL A 97 0.36 -4.70 -5.91
N SER A 98 -0.29 -5.79 -6.28
CA SER A 98 -0.65 -6.83 -5.33
C SER A 98 0.56 -7.74 -5.01
N ARG A 99 0.55 -8.35 -3.83
CA ARG A 99 1.60 -9.29 -3.39
C ARG A 99 1.74 -10.49 -4.32
N GLU A 100 0.63 -10.96 -4.89
CA GLU A 100 0.57 -12.10 -5.78
C GLU A 100 1.40 -11.86 -7.06
N SER A 101 1.59 -10.61 -7.43
CA SER A 101 2.40 -10.22 -8.58
C SER A 101 3.91 -10.25 -8.32
N ILE A 102 4.36 -10.26 -7.06
CA ILE A 102 5.79 -10.14 -6.73
C ILE A 102 6.66 -11.24 -7.36
N PRO A 103 6.29 -12.54 -7.30
CA PRO A 103 7.09 -13.59 -7.93
C PRO A 103 7.24 -13.39 -9.44
N ASP A 104 6.17 -13.02 -10.13
CA ASP A 104 6.18 -12.75 -11.58
C ASP A 104 7.02 -11.51 -11.92
N LEU A 105 6.91 -10.45 -11.14
CA LEU A 105 7.73 -9.25 -11.27
C LEU A 105 9.22 -9.56 -11.14
N ARG A 106 9.60 -10.37 -10.15
CA ARG A 106 10.99 -10.80 -9.99
C ARG A 106 11.49 -11.64 -11.15
N ALA A 107 10.66 -12.57 -11.62
CA ALA A 107 11.01 -13.41 -12.77
C ALA A 107 11.21 -12.60 -14.05
N LYS A 108 10.36 -11.59 -14.30
CA LYS A 108 10.38 -10.80 -15.55
C LYS A 108 11.34 -9.63 -15.52
N LEU A 109 11.57 -9.01 -14.37
CA LEU A 109 12.37 -7.79 -14.25
C LEU A 109 13.76 -8.03 -13.64
N GLY A 110 13.96 -9.18 -12.95
CA GLY A 110 15.24 -9.59 -12.39
C GLY A 110 15.87 -8.52 -11.48
N GLU A 111 17.15 -8.25 -11.73
CA GLU A 111 17.96 -7.28 -11.00
C GLU A 111 17.49 -5.82 -11.12
N ARG A 112 16.56 -5.53 -12.01
CA ARG A 112 16.00 -4.19 -12.23
C ARG A 112 14.79 -3.90 -11.36
N PHE A 113 14.43 -4.81 -10.47
CA PHE A 113 13.24 -4.70 -9.64
C PHE A 113 13.55 -5.00 -8.18
N ASN A 114 12.88 -4.27 -7.30
CA ASN A 114 12.83 -4.57 -5.88
C ASN A 114 11.43 -4.27 -5.31
N CYS A 115 11.15 -4.85 -4.15
CA CYS A 115 9.90 -4.60 -3.44
C CYS A 115 10.12 -4.55 -1.94
N ALA A 116 9.23 -3.84 -1.27
CA ALA A 116 9.13 -3.78 0.17
C ALA A 116 7.67 -3.93 0.60
N ILE A 117 7.45 -4.31 1.84
CA ILE A 117 6.15 -4.38 2.48
C ILE A 117 6.08 -3.30 3.55
N LEU A 118 5.04 -2.47 3.47
CA LEU A 118 4.79 -1.41 4.43
C LEU A 118 3.64 -1.79 5.34
N VAL A 119 3.93 -1.91 6.63
CA VAL A 119 2.94 -2.20 7.66
C VAL A 119 2.79 -1.04 8.63
N ARG A 120 1.71 -1.06 9.37
CA ARG A 120 1.41 -0.16 10.48
C ARG A 120 0.93 -0.99 11.66
N GLU A 121 1.06 -0.44 12.86
CA GLU A 121 0.48 -1.02 14.06
C GLU A 121 -0.97 -1.46 13.82
N PRO A 122 -1.31 -2.75 14.07
CA PRO A 122 -2.57 -3.35 13.62
C PRO A 122 -3.83 -2.61 14.07
N LEU A 123 -3.96 -2.33 15.36
CA LEU A 123 -5.18 -1.71 15.89
C LEU A 123 -5.37 -0.26 15.45
N PRO A 124 -4.38 0.64 15.56
CA PRO A 124 -4.45 1.99 15.00
C PRO A 124 -4.70 2.01 13.48
N ARG A 125 -4.21 0.99 12.76
CA ARG A 125 -4.50 0.84 11.33
C ARG A 125 -5.98 0.56 11.11
N LEU A 126 -6.57 -0.41 11.81
CA LEU A 126 -8.00 -0.73 11.71
C LEU A 126 -8.89 0.45 12.04
N GLN A 127 -8.58 1.18 13.13
CA GLN A 127 -9.31 2.39 13.51
C GLN A 127 -9.21 3.48 12.43
N SER A 128 -8.02 3.65 11.84
CA SER A 128 -7.82 4.58 10.73
C SER A 128 -8.61 4.21 9.49
N GLN A 129 -8.71 2.92 9.19
CA GLN A 129 -9.46 2.40 8.06
C GLN A 129 -10.97 2.58 8.28
N LEU A 130 -11.46 2.28 9.47
CA LEU A 130 -12.86 2.47 9.85
C LEU A 130 -13.26 3.95 9.73
N ALA A 131 -12.46 4.86 10.28
CA ALA A 131 -12.69 6.30 10.17
C ALA A 131 -12.68 6.79 8.70
N LEU A 132 -11.85 6.20 7.85
CA LEU A 132 -11.85 6.49 6.42
C LEU A 132 -13.18 6.08 5.78
N PHE A 133 -13.66 4.88 6.04
CA PHE A 133 -14.89 4.35 5.47
C PHE A 133 -16.14 5.09 5.96
N GLN A 134 -16.17 5.50 7.21
CA GLN A 134 -17.28 6.31 7.77
C GLN A 134 -17.39 7.70 7.13
N ASN A 135 -16.27 8.29 6.71
CA ASN A 135 -16.21 9.62 6.12
C ASN A 135 -16.18 9.63 4.59
N TRP A 136 -15.98 8.48 3.96
CA TRP A 136 -16.02 8.37 2.50
C TRP A 136 -17.47 8.11 2.09
N PRO A 137 -17.99 8.84 1.09
CA PRO A 137 -19.26 8.43 0.49
C PRO A 137 -19.01 7.06 -0.18
N VAL A 138 -19.33 6.01 0.57
CA VAL A 138 -19.26 4.64 0.06
C VAL A 138 -20.28 4.55 -1.04
N LYS A 139 -19.86 4.87 -2.27
CA LYS A 139 -20.68 4.62 -3.43
C LYS A 139 -20.90 3.11 -3.51
N SER A 140 -22.11 2.74 -3.80
CA SER A 140 -22.63 1.36 -3.99
C SER A 140 -21.84 0.49 -5.00
N THR A 141 -20.77 1.01 -5.57
CA THR A 141 -19.90 0.34 -6.56
C THR A 141 -18.77 -0.49 -5.96
N TRP A 142 -18.58 -0.45 -4.64
CA TRP A 142 -17.66 -1.41 -4.01
C TRP A 142 -18.31 -2.78 -4.14
N ASN A 143 -17.61 -3.68 -4.81
CA ASN A 143 -18.12 -5.02 -5.09
C ASN A 143 -18.46 -5.71 -3.76
N VAL A 144 -19.74 -5.65 -3.41
CA VAL A 144 -20.30 -6.26 -2.19
C VAL A 144 -19.99 -7.76 -2.17
N ASP A 145 -19.93 -8.39 -3.35
CA ASP A 145 -19.61 -9.82 -3.51
C ASP A 145 -18.19 -10.16 -3.07
N TYR A 146 -17.23 -9.26 -3.27
CA TYR A 146 -15.87 -9.45 -2.78
C TYR A 146 -15.82 -9.42 -1.25
N VAL A 147 -16.57 -8.52 -0.63
CA VAL A 147 -16.66 -8.41 0.83
C VAL A 147 -17.52 -9.55 1.40
N GLN A 148 -18.48 -10.07 0.65
CA GLN A 148 -19.34 -11.19 1.06
C GLN A 148 -18.54 -12.46 1.38
N LYS A 149 -17.45 -12.72 0.66
CA LYS A 149 -16.58 -13.89 0.89
C LYS A 149 -15.94 -13.94 2.29
N PHE A 150 -15.95 -12.82 3.01
CA PHE A 150 -15.36 -12.72 4.35
C PHE A 150 -16.40 -12.75 5.47
N ILE A 151 -17.70 -12.95 5.14
CA ILE A 151 -18.80 -12.95 6.12
C ILE A 151 -19.10 -14.35 6.65
N ASP A 152 -18.60 -15.40 6.00
CA ASP A 152 -18.77 -16.80 6.43
C ASP A 152 -18.02 -17.15 7.73
N GLN A 153 -17.54 -16.13 8.45
CA GLN A 153 -16.93 -16.31 9.74
C GLN A 153 -18.01 -16.10 10.82
N ASP A 154 -17.99 -16.93 11.86
CA ASP A 154 -18.91 -16.95 13.01
C ASP A 154 -18.90 -15.65 13.87
N VAL A 155 -18.81 -14.50 13.22
CA VAL A 155 -18.87 -13.17 13.86
C VAL A 155 -20.25 -12.58 13.62
N ARG A 156 -21.00 -12.40 14.70
CA ARG A 156 -22.32 -11.77 14.65
C ARG A 156 -22.19 -10.26 14.48
N LEU A 157 -22.54 -9.75 13.32
CA LEU A 157 -22.61 -8.30 13.07
C LEU A 157 -23.82 -7.70 13.81
N PRO A 158 -23.66 -6.54 14.49
CA PRO A 158 -24.78 -5.82 15.09
C PRO A 158 -25.75 -5.32 14.02
N GLN A 159 -25.24 -4.96 12.87
CA GLN A 159 -25.98 -4.59 11.66
C GLN A 159 -25.20 -5.07 10.43
N ASP A 160 -25.91 -5.72 9.52
CA ASP A 160 -25.34 -6.10 8.23
C ASP A 160 -25.33 -4.88 7.29
N ASN A 161 -24.25 -4.12 7.33
CA ASN A 161 -24.02 -2.95 6.47
C ASN A 161 -22.60 -2.97 5.89
N VAL A 162 -22.40 -2.15 4.86
CA VAL A 162 -21.12 -2.09 4.12
C VAL A 162 -19.95 -1.71 5.03
N ILE A 163 -20.14 -0.83 6.01
CA ILE A 163 -19.05 -0.38 6.90
C ILE A 163 -18.58 -1.52 7.79
N ASN A 164 -19.51 -2.27 8.39
CA ASN A 164 -19.18 -3.42 9.25
C ASN A 164 -18.52 -4.54 8.45
N ARG A 165 -18.97 -4.80 7.23
CA ARG A 165 -18.34 -5.75 6.31
C ARG A 165 -16.93 -5.30 5.93
N LEU A 166 -16.71 -4.03 5.63
CA LEU A 166 -15.39 -3.48 5.34
C LEU A 166 -14.46 -3.55 6.56
N PHE A 167 -15.00 -3.42 7.76
CA PHE A 167 -14.23 -3.65 8.98
C PHE A 167 -13.74 -5.09 9.05
N LEU A 168 -14.62 -6.09 8.86
CA LEU A 168 -14.23 -7.51 8.85
C LEU A 168 -13.17 -7.80 7.78
N HIS A 169 -13.34 -7.22 6.59
CA HIS A 169 -12.32 -7.32 5.55
C HIS A 169 -10.98 -6.74 6.03
N GLY A 170 -10.99 -5.56 6.66
CA GLY A 170 -9.81 -4.94 7.24
C GLY A 170 -9.13 -5.81 8.30
N VAL A 171 -9.92 -6.47 9.14
CA VAL A 171 -9.42 -7.43 10.15
C VAL A 171 -8.77 -8.63 9.48
N ASN A 172 -9.44 -9.24 8.48
CA ASN A 172 -8.86 -10.36 7.73
C ASN A 172 -7.56 -9.98 7.01
N MET A 173 -7.44 -8.74 6.55
CA MET A 173 -6.22 -8.24 5.91
C MET A 173 -5.02 -8.14 6.87
N LEU A 174 -5.20 -8.26 8.18
CA LEU A 174 -4.07 -8.42 9.10
C LEU A 174 -3.35 -9.75 8.91
N ASN A 175 -4.04 -10.79 8.47
CA ASN A 175 -3.45 -12.09 8.19
C ASN A 175 -2.55 -12.08 6.94
N SER A 176 -2.68 -11.08 6.08
CA SER A 176 -1.88 -11.01 4.85
C SER A 176 -0.37 -10.99 5.11
N ILE A 177 0.04 -10.49 6.29
CA ILE A 177 1.45 -10.45 6.70
C ILE A 177 2.11 -11.83 6.73
N ILE A 178 1.33 -12.89 6.99
CA ILE A 178 1.80 -14.27 6.99
C ILE A 178 2.38 -14.66 5.61
N HIS A 179 1.76 -14.15 4.56
CA HIS A 179 2.15 -14.43 3.18
C HIS A 179 3.08 -13.37 2.59
N GLU A 180 3.14 -12.20 3.19
CA GLU A 180 3.92 -11.06 2.71
C GLU A 180 5.34 -11.07 3.25
N GLU A 181 5.51 -11.37 4.56
CA GLU A 181 6.82 -11.38 5.22
C GLU A 181 7.87 -12.22 4.47
N PRO A 182 7.53 -13.43 3.94
CA PRO A 182 8.49 -14.22 3.17
C PRO A 182 8.84 -13.64 1.79
N LEU A 183 8.03 -12.70 1.29
CA LEU A 183 8.19 -12.19 -0.07
C LEU A 183 9.16 -11.02 -0.15
N ALA A 184 9.22 -10.16 0.87
CA ALA A 184 10.03 -8.94 0.83
C ALA A 184 10.29 -8.38 2.24
N PRO A 185 11.31 -7.53 2.41
CA PRO A 185 11.56 -6.84 3.68
C PRO A 185 10.32 -6.06 4.14
N VAL A 186 10.00 -6.22 5.43
CA VAL A 186 8.87 -5.54 6.07
C VAL A 186 9.34 -4.30 6.80
N TRP A 187 8.69 -3.17 6.55
CA TRP A 187 9.01 -1.88 7.13
C TRP A 187 7.81 -1.31 7.87
N ARG A 188 8.07 -0.73 9.03
CA ARG A 188 7.05 -0.09 9.86
C ARG A 188 6.84 1.36 9.41
N SER A 189 5.61 1.74 9.15
CA SER A 189 5.29 3.12 8.75
C SER A 189 5.66 4.14 9.83
N GLU A 190 5.58 3.76 11.09
CA GLU A 190 5.96 4.59 12.24
C GLU A 190 7.44 4.96 12.18
N ASP A 191 8.30 4.00 11.88
CA ASP A 191 9.75 4.23 11.78
C ASP A 191 10.07 5.16 10.60
N LEU A 192 9.45 4.93 9.44
CA LEU A 192 9.69 5.74 8.26
C LEU A 192 9.21 7.19 8.42
N THR A 193 8.09 7.38 9.12
CA THR A 193 7.50 8.73 9.28
C THR A 193 8.16 9.58 10.35
N THR A 194 8.93 8.98 11.25
CA THR A 194 9.49 9.67 12.41
C THR A 194 11.01 9.64 12.48
N ASN A 195 11.67 8.72 11.78
CA ASN A 195 13.11 8.52 11.84
C ASN A 195 13.76 8.72 10.47
N PRO A 196 14.49 9.85 10.26
CA PRO A 196 15.10 10.15 8.96
C PRO A 196 16.16 9.12 8.54
N VAL A 197 16.89 8.53 9.48
CA VAL A 197 17.89 7.49 9.17
C VAL A 197 17.19 6.23 8.64
N MET A 198 16.08 5.83 9.26
CA MET A 198 15.31 4.68 8.78
C MET A 198 14.66 4.94 7.42
N LEU A 199 14.19 6.16 7.18
CA LEU A 199 13.65 6.55 5.87
C LEU A 199 14.74 6.51 4.79
N ALA A 200 15.91 7.07 5.05
CA ALA A 200 17.04 7.04 4.11
C ALA A 200 17.42 5.59 3.77
N ARG A 201 17.63 4.78 4.80
CA ARG A 201 17.94 3.36 4.65
C ARG A 201 16.86 2.61 3.84
N PHE A 202 15.59 2.86 4.13
CA PHE A 202 14.48 2.27 3.38
C PHE A 202 14.58 2.58 1.89
N VAL A 203 14.81 3.85 1.52
CA VAL A 203 14.87 4.26 0.12
C VAL A 203 16.10 3.68 -0.57
N GLU A 204 17.25 3.68 0.09
CA GLU A 204 18.47 3.06 -0.43
C GLU A 204 18.28 1.56 -0.68
N GLU A 205 17.71 0.83 0.28
CA GLU A 205 17.43 -0.60 0.11
C GLU A 205 16.37 -0.82 -0.99
N LEU A 206 15.27 -0.05 -1.01
CA LEU A 206 14.21 -0.15 -2.00
C LEU A 206 14.74 0.06 -3.42
N THR A 207 15.61 1.05 -3.61
CA THR A 207 16.21 1.40 -4.91
C THR A 207 17.53 0.68 -5.19
N ARG A 208 17.96 -0.22 -4.30
CA ARG A 208 19.29 -0.88 -4.35
C ARG A 208 20.42 0.12 -4.56
N SER A 209 20.40 1.21 -3.80
CA SER A 209 21.38 2.30 -3.85
C SER A 209 21.55 2.94 -5.25
N ARG A 210 20.52 2.84 -6.11
CA ARG A 210 20.52 3.55 -7.40
C ARG A 210 20.24 5.04 -7.23
N VAL A 211 19.65 5.40 -6.10
CA VAL A 211 19.36 6.77 -5.70
C VAL A 211 20.15 7.05 -4.42
N GLU A 212 20.90 8.11 -4.43
CA GLU A 212 21.64 8.61 -3.25
C GLU A 212 20.70 9.49 -2.42
N ILE A 213 20.62 9.20 -1.12
CA ILE A 213 19.74 9.91 -0.21
C ILE A 213 20.52 10.86 0.67
N GLU A 214 20.33 12.14 0.43
CA GLU A 214 20.91 13.18 1.28
C GLU A 214 20.22 13.20 2.66
N PRO A 215 20.98 13.25 3.77
CA PRO A 215 20.40 13.30 5.11
C PRO A 215 19.36 14.41 5.30
N GLU A 216 19.62 15.59 4.74
CA GLU A 216 18.74 16.76 4.80
C GLU A 216 17.39 16.50 4.08
N TRP A 217 17.39 15.70 3.02
CA TRP A 217 16.14 15.29 2.36
C TRP A 217 15.31 14.45 3.30
N ALA A 218 15.89 13.43 3.94
CA ALA A 218 15.19 12.55 4.87
C ALA A 218 14.67 13.31 6.10
N GLU A 219 15.47 14.25 6.65
CA GLU A 219 15.04 15.11 7.74
C GLU A 219 13.84 16.00 7.34
N ARG A 220 13.88 16.63 6.17
CA ARG A 220 12.75 17.44 5.69
C ARG A 220 11.49 16.60 5.47
N ALA A 221 11.67 15.39 4.98
CA ALA A 221 10.55 14.47 4.74
C ALA A 221 9.85 14.05 6.03
N THR A 222 10.61 13.67 7.05
CA THR A 222 10.04 13.23 8.34
C THR A 222 9.45 14.37 9.18
N ARG A 223 9.80 15.61 8.92
CA ARG A 223 9.13 16.79 9.53
C ARG A 223 7.73 17.04 8.96
N ARG A 224 7.39 16.46 7.79
CA ARG A 224 6.06 16.59 7.20
C ARG A 224 5.11 15.63 7.88
N PRO A 225 3.99 16.10 8.46
CA PRO A 225 3.06 15.21 9.12
C PRO A 225 2.50 14.20 8.12
N ALA A 226 2.42 12.95 8.53
CA ALA A 226 1.78 11.87 7.78
C ALA A 226 0.24 12.04 7.83
N THR A 227 -0.27 13.18 7.32
CA THR A 227 -1.68 13.48 7.30
C THR A 227 -2.35 12.81 6.11
N ASN A 228 -3.50 12.20 6.33
CA ASN A 228 -4.36 11.74 5.25
C ASN A 228 -5.10 12.97 4.68
N PRO A 229 -4.90 13.33 3.39
CA PRO A 229 -5.57 14.48 2.78
C PRO A 229 -7.10 14.37 2.76
N HIS A 230 -7.63 13.16 2.92
CA HIS A 230 -9.06 12.89 3.00
C HIS A 230 -9.63 13.02 4.42
N ARG A 231 -8.79 13.26 5.44
CA ARG A 231 -9.25 13.52 6.81
C ARG A 231 -9.41 15.01 7.04
N ARG A 232 -10.64 15.45 7.22
CA ARG A 232 -10.96 16.84 7.61
C ARG A 232 -10.64 17.15 9.08
N GLN A 233 -10.54 16.14 9.93
CA GLN A 233 -10.17 16.29 11.37
C GLN A 233 -9.39 15.04 11.84
N PRO A 234 -8.45 15.15 12.80
CA PRO A 234 -7.97 14.00 13.53
C PRO A 234 -9.15 13.41 14.28
N ALA A 235 -9.72 12.35 13.74
CA ALA A 235 -10.79 11.64 14.44
C ALA A 235 -10.21 11.14 15.76
N LEU A 236 -10.81 11.50 16.88
CA LEU A 236 -10.73 10.72 18.10
C LEU A 236 -11.07 9.28 17.67
N GLN A 237 -10.10 8.39 17.80
CA GLN A 237 -10.32 7.00 17.45
C GLN A 237 -11.14 6.40 18.61
N PRO A 238 -12.43 6.13 18.44
CA PRO A 238 -13.22 5.52 19.49
C PRO A 238 -12.62 4.15 19.84
N PRO A 239 -12.77 3.69 21.08
CA PRO A 239 -12.45 2.30 21.41
C PRO A 239 -13.24 1.36 20.51
N PHE A 240 -12.71 0.16 20.27
CA PHE A 240 -13.45 -0.85 19.54
C PHE A 240 -14.69 -1.27 20.35
N GLU A 241 -15.78 -1.50 19.63
CA GLU A 241 -16.99 -2.12 20.16
C GLU A 241 -16.74 -3.62 20.45
N ASP A 242 -17.53 -4.23 21.33
CA ASP A 242 -17.35 -5.63 21.73
C ASP A 242 -17.34 -6.60 20.54
N TRP A 243 -18.22 -6.42 19.56
CA TRP A 243 -18.27 -7.24 18.36
C TRP A 243 -17.01 -7.08 17.47
N GLN A 244 -16.39 -5.88 17.50
CA GLN A 244 -15.15 -5.63 16.77
C GLN A 244 -13.96 -6.32 17.45
N ILE A 245 -13.93 -6.31 18.78
CA ILE A 245 -12.95 -7.07 19.57
C ILE A 245 -13.10 -8.55 19.32
N GLU A 246 -14.33 -9.06 19.33
CA GLU A 246 -14.65 -10.45 19.01
C GLU A 246 -14.17 -10.81 17.60
N ALA A 247 -14.44 -9.96 16.61
CA ALA A 247 -14.00 -10.16 15.24
C ALA A 247 -12.47 -10.23 15.12
N ILE A 248 -11.76 -9.30 15.76
CA ILE A 248 -10.28 -9.30 15.76
C ILE A 248 -9.76 -10.59 16.40
N SER A 249 -10.34 -11.01 17.53
CA SER A 249 -9.91 -12.20 18.27
C SER A 249 -10.15 -13.52 17.50
N LYS A 250 -11.23 -13.58 16.72
CA LYS A 250 -11.59 -14.80 15.97
C LYS A 250 -10.93 -14.89 14.60
N ILE A 251 -10.72 -13.76 13.94
CA ILE A 251 -10.29 -13.71 12.54
C ILE A 251 -8.77 -13.66 12.40
N VAL A 252 -8.09 -12.90 13.28
CA VAL A 252 -6.63 -12.73 13.14
C VAL A 252 -5.93 -13.96 13.68
N GLU A 253 -5.18 -14.62 12.81
CA GLU A 253 -4.46 -15.84 13.11
C GLU A 253 -3.32 -15.59 14.11
N PRO A 254 -3.07 -16.55 15.03
CA PRO A 254 -1.97 -16.43 15.99
C PRO A 254 -0.60 -16.19 15.32
N GLN A 255 -0.39 -16.76 14.12
CA GLN A 255 0.83 -16.58 13.35
C GLN A 255 1.01 -15.11 12.91
N ALA A 256 -0.07 -14.41 12.54
CA ALA A 256 0.00 -12.99 12.19
C ALA A 256 0.45 -12.16 13.41
N TRP A 257 -0.12 -12.43 14.60
CA TRP A 257 0.29 -11.76 15.82
C TRP A 257 1.75 -12.00 16.19
N GLN A 258 2.26 -13.23 16.01
CA GLN A 258 3.68 -13.53 16.21
C GLN A 258 4.59 -12.72 15.28
N ILE A 259 4.17 -12.50 14.04
CA ILE A 259 4.93 -11.66 13.11
C ILE A 259 4.90 -10.20 13.57
N TYR A 260 3.72 -9.67 13.95
CA TYR A 260 3.62 -8.31 14.47
C TYR A 260 4.43 -8.11 15.75
N ASP A 261 4.47 -9.08 16.66
CA ASP A 261 5.32 -9.02 17.86
C ASP A 261 6.82 -8.97 17.48
N ARG A 262 7.29 -9.78 16.51
CA ARG A 262 8.67 -9.70 16.00
C ARG A 262 9.00 -8.34 15.36
N LEU A 263 8.01 -7.68 14.78
CA LEU A 263 8.14 -6.32 14.26
C LEU A 263 8.10 -5.25 15.36
N GLY A 264 7.94 -5.64 16.64
CA GLY A 264 7.90 -4.75 17.78
C GLY A 264 6.52 -4.12 18.05
N TYR A 265 5.45 -4.66 17.48
CA TYR A 265 4.09 -4.29 17.82
C TYR A 265 3.57 -5.17 18.95
N LYS A 266 2.86 -4.56 19.89
CA LYS A 266 2.34 -5.30 21.04
C LYS A 266 1.05 -6.04 20.68
N THR A 267 1.01 -7.35 20.89
CA THR A 267 -0.25 -8.12 20.82
C THR A 267 -1.24 -7.61 21.88
N PRO A 268 -2.49 -7.30 21.49
CA PRO A 268 -3.49 -6.79 22.43
C PRO A 268 -3.80 -7.78 23.56
N ASP A 269 -4.08 -7.26 24.77
CA ASP A 269 -4.34 -8.11 25.94
C ASP A 269 -5.60 -8.98 25.80
N PHE A 270 -6.58 -8.56 24.99
CA PHE A 270 -7.79 -9.34 24.70
C PHE A 270 -7.58 -10.51 23.72
N ILE A 271 -6.36 -10.64 23.15
CA ILE A 271 -5.96 -11.78 22.30
C ILE A 271 -5.26 -12.88 23.11
N ARG A 272 -4.80 -12.55 24.30
CA ARG A 272 -4.14 -13.47 25.25
C ARG A 272 -5.18 -14.25 26.07
#